data_97976b277c9ae20ab44c50729254bd02
#
_entry.id   97976b277c9ae20ab44c50729254bd02
#
_cell.length_a   1.000
_cell.length_b   1.000
_cell.length_c   1.000
_cell.angle_alpha   90.00
_cell.angle_beta   90.00
_cell.angle_gamma   90.00
#
_symmetry.space_group_name_H-M   'P 1'
#
loop_
_entity.id
_entity.type
_entity.pdbx_description
1 polymer ?
#
loop_
_entity_poly.entity_id
_entity_poly.type
_entity_poly.pdbx_seq_one_letter_code
_entity_poly.pdbx_strand_id
1 'polypeptide(L)'
;MRIATEVFGEWAEQGKDTGMEKGHALAVEDMISFAIQERVGCERSFSFLDLGCGNGWVVRRVENDPLCVRSVGIDGAKQMIEKARNGDNKSEYLHENIDTYISPDKFDLIHSMEVLYYLDNPALTVKKITDSWLNKGGRLIAGIDLYYENQQSHSWEEKVGTKMMMLKEAEWIEIFSSAGLQEVESWRSNQ
;
A
#
# COMPACT_ATOMS: atom_id res chain seq x y z
N MET A 1 -9.71 -21.05 4.89
CA MET A 1 -8.99 -19.83 5.27
C MET A 1 -9.96 -18.68 5.33
N ARG A 2 -9.73 -17.74 6.20
CA ARG A 2 -10.56 -16.54 6.37
C ARG A 2 -10.19 -15.49 5.32
N ILE A 3 -11.08 -14.50 5.11
CA ILE A 3 -10.76 -13.36 4.23
C ILE A 3 -9.82 -12.41 4.98
N ALA A 4 -8.85 -11.84 4.28
CA ALA A 4 -7.85 -10.94 4.88
C ALA A 4 -8.49 -9.77 5.63
N THR A 5 -9.50 -9.14 5.06
CA THR A 5 -10.21 -8.00 5.67
C THR A 5 -10.90 -8.32 6.99
N GLU A 6 -11.38 -9.57 7.19
CA GLU A 6 -11.92 -10.02 8.49
C GLU A 6 -10.80 -10.16 9.53
N VAL A 7 -9.69 -10.79 9.14
CA VAL A 7 -8.54 -11.00 10.03
C VAL A 7 -7.99 -9.64 10.50
N PHE A 8 -7.77 -8.72 9.58
CA PHE A 8 -7.25 -7.40 9.91
C PHE A 8 -8.24 -6.52 10.66
N GLY A 9 -9.55 -6.70 10.41
CA GLY A 9 -10.60 -6.06 11.23
C GLY A 9 -10.50 -6.46 12.70
N GLU A 10 -10.34 -7.76 12.99
CA GLU A 10 -10.12 -8.25 14.36
C GLU A 10 -8.80 -7.75 14.96
N TRP A 11 -7.73 -7.66 14.15
CA TRP A 11 -6.46 -7.11 14.62
C TRP A 11 -6.59 -5.64 15.01
N ALA A 12 -7.39 -4.87 14.28
CA ALA A 12 -7.72 -3.50 14.67
C ALA A 12 -8.42 -3.44 16.03
N GLU A 13 -9.44 -4.28 16.26
CA GLU A 13 -10.14 -4.35 17.53
C GLU A 13 -9.23 -4.77 18.70
N GLN A 14 -8.25 -5.64 18.44
CA GLN A 14 -7.29 -6.12 19.43
C GLN A 14 -6.07 -5.17 19.62
N GLY A 15 -5.97 -4.07 18.86
CA GLY A 15 -4.86 -3.13 18.93
C GLY A 15 -3.53 -3.63 18.32
N LYS A 16 -3.55 -4.72 17.56
CA LYS A 16 -2.36 -5.30 16.91
C LYS A 16 -1.83 -4.45 15.75
N ASP A 17 -2.68 -3.60 15.18
CA ASP A 17 -2.34 -2.65 14.11
C ASP A 17 -1.21 -1.70 14.49
N THR A 18 -1.09 -1.30 15.75
CA THR A 18 0.03 -0.47 16.22
C THR A 18 1.39 -1.18 16.20
N GLY A 19 1.39 -2.50 16.30
CA GLY A 19 2.60 -3.31 16.13
C GLY A 19 3.07 -3.35 14.68
N MET A 20 2.13 -3.43 13.74
CA MET A 20 2.42 -3.38 12.30
C MET A 20 3.02 -2.03 11.90
N GLU A 21 2.45 -0.92 12.36
CA GLU A 21 2.99 0.43 12.15
C GLU A 21 4.45 0.51 12.59
N LYS A 22 4.75 0.09 13.82
CA LYS A 22 6.13 0.12 14.37
C LYS A 22 7.10 -0.75 13.58
N GLY A 23 6.63 -1.93 13.13
CA GLY A 23 7.44 -2.87 12.35
C GLY A 23 7.81 -2.36 10.97
N HIS A 24 6.95 -1.57 10.34
CA HIS A 24 7.15 -1.09 8.96
C HIS A 24 7.62 0.38 8.87
N ALA A 25 7.70 1.10 9.98
CA ALA A 25 7.94 2.55 9.96
C ALA A 25 9.21 2.95 9.19
N LEU A 26 10.34 2.25 9.41
CA LEU A 26 11.60 2.56 8.73
C LEU A 26 11.54 2.25 7.22
N ALA A 27 10.95 1.11 6.86
CA ALA A 27 10.80 0.73 5.45
C ALA A 27 9.90 1.72 4.71
N VAL A 28 8.77 2.09 5.29
CA VAL A 28 7.84 3.07 4.70
C VAL A 28 8.46 4.46 4.60
N GLU A 29 9.24 4.91 5.60
CA GLU A 29 9.96 6.18 5.51
C GLU A 29 10.94 6.21 4.34
N ASP A 30 11.70 5.13 4.14
CA ASP A 30 12.61 4.96 3.01
C ASP A 30 11.85 4.97 1.68
N MET A 31 10.77 4.21 1.57
CA MET A 31 9.90 4.15 0.39
C MET A 31 9.31 5.52 0.03
N ILE A 32 8.72 6.22 0.99
CA ILE A 32 8.11 7.53 0.75
C ILE A 32 9.17 8.56 0.37
N SER A 33 10.29 8.60 1.08
CA SER A 33 11.40 9.51 0.78
C SER A 33 11.91 9.30 -0.65
N PHE A 34 12.11 8.07 -1.08
CA PHE A 34 12.48 7.74 -2.46
C PHE A 34 11.41 8.19 -3.45
N ALA A 35 10.13 7.92 -3.14
CA ALA A 35 9.03 8.21 -4.06
C ALA A 35 8.81 9.71 -4.32
N ILE A 36 9.08 10.58 -3.34
CA ILE A 36 8.83 12.02 -3.45
C ILE A 36 10.09 12.85 -3.76
N GLN A 37 11.29 12.25 -3.75
CA GLN A 37 12.56 13.01 -3.84
C GLN A 37 12.64 13.97 -5.03
N GLU A 38 12.15 13.55 -6.20
CA GLU A 38 12.14 14.40 -7.40
C GLU A 38 11.18 15.59 -7.27
N ARG A 39 10.02 15.35 -6.61
CA ARG A 39 9.01 16.39 -6.40
C ARG A 39 9.50 17.43 -5.40
N VAL A 40 10.17 17.00 -4.34
CA VAL A 40 10.84 17.89 -3.37
C VAL A 40 11.91 18.72 -4.07
N GLY A 41 12.74 18.11 -4.92
CA GLY A 41 13.79 18.81 -5.66
C GLY A 41 13.27 19.88 -6.63
N CYS A 42 12.01 19.74 -7.12
CA CYS A 42 11.36 20.68 -8.05
C CYS A 42 10.23 21.48 -7.39
N GLU A 43 10.03 21.41 -6.07
CA GLU A 43 8.92 22.03 -5.34
C GLU A 43 7.53 21.72 -5.97
N ARG A 44 7.36 20.49 -6.46
CA ARG A 44 6.17 20.06 -7.19
C ARG A 44 5.19 19.35 -6.28
N SER A 45 4.01 19.90 -6.10
CA SER A 45 2.94 19.27 -5.32
C SER A 45 2.49 17.92 -5.89
N PHE A 46 1.91 17.09 -5.01
CA PHE A 46 1.42 15.76 -5.38
C PHE A 46 0.17 15.36 -4.61
N SER A 47 -0.62 14.49 -5.23
CA SER A 47 -1.71 13.75 -4.62
C SER A 47 -1.25 12.33 -4.29
N PHE A 48 -1.73 11.81 -3.15
CA PHE A 48 -1.30 10.54 -2.57
C PHE A 48 -2.47 9.58 -2.36
N LEU A 49 -2.27 8.31 -2.69
CA LEU A 49 -3.18 7.21 -2.39
C LEU A 49 -2.43 6.08 -1.70
N ASP A 50 -2.94 5.62 -0.56
CA ASP A 50 -2.44 4.45 0.17
C ASP A 50 -3.42 3.28 0.03
N LEU A 51 -2.97 2.19 -0.61
CA LEU A 51 -3.76 0.97 -0.82
C LEU A 51 -3.51 -0.02 0.30
N GLY A 52 -4.56 -0.38 1.03
CA GLY A 52 -4.46 -1.16 2.25
C GLY A 52 -3.92 -0.31 3.39
N CYS A 53 -4.48 0.89 3.54
CA CYS A 53 -3.96 1.92 4.44
C CYS A 53 -4.04 1.55 5.95
N GLY A 54 -4.73 0.46 6.30
CA GLY A 54 -4.93 0.05 7.67
C GLY A 54 -5.52 1.18 8.53
N ASN A 55 -4.89 1.46 9.67
CA ASN A 55 -5.29 2.53 10.59
C ASN A 55 -4.94 3.95 10.10
N GLY A 56 -4.43 4.09 8.86
CA GLY A 56 -4.18 5.36 8.20
C GLY A 56 -2.89 6.09 8.62
N TRP A 57 -1.96 5.44 9.30
CA TRP A 57 -0.74 6.09 9.80
C TRP A 57 0.17 6.62 8.67
N VAL A 58 0.29 5.91 7.54
CA VAL A 58 1.07 6.36 6.37
C VAL A 58 0.40 7.57 5.72
N VAL A 59 -0.93 7.52 5.58
CA VAL A 59 -1.72 8.64 5.03
C VAL A 59 -1.49 9.91 5.85
N ARG A 60 -1.61 9.82 7.20
CA ARG A 60 -1.31 10.93 8.11
C ARG A 60 0.12 11.44 8.01
N ARG A 61 1.07 10.51 7.84
CA ARG A 61 2.49 10.86 7.68
C ARG A 61 2.73 11.69 6.41
N VAL A 62 2.15 11.26 5.29
CA VAL A 62 2.31 11.92 3.98
C VAL A 62 1.52 13.23 3.91
N GLU A 63 0.33 13.29 4.51
CA GLU A 63 -0.50 14.50 4.56
C GLU A 63 0.21 15.69 5.24
N ASN A 64 1.14 15.42 6.16
CA ASN A 64 1.94 16.45 6.78
C ASN A 64 3.09 16.98 5.91
N ASP A 65 3.35 16.41 4.74
CA ASP A 65 4.30 16.95 3.77
C ASP A 65 3.70 18.23 3.13
N PRO A 66 4.41 19.36 3.12
CA PRO A 66 3.89 20.62 2.58
C PRO A 66 3.56 20.58 1.08
N LEU A 67 4.10 19.62 0.35
CA LEU A 67 3.80 19.42 -1.07
C LEU A 67 2.61 18.47 -1.31
N CYS A 68 2.14 17.76 -0.28
CA CYS A 68 0.97 16.90 -0.40
C CYS A 68 -0.30 17.76 -0.41
N VAL A 69 -1.00 17.78 -1.53
CA VAL A 69 -2.24 18.58 -1.69
C VAL A 69 -3.51 17.77 -1.45
N ARG A 70 -3.40 16.45 -1.44
CA ARG A 70 -4.49 15.52 -1.14
C ARG A 70 -3.94 14.16 -0.75
N SER A 71 -4.45 13.60 0.32
CA SER A 71 -4.12 12.26 0.79
C SER A 71 -5.38 11.41 0.98
N VAL A 72 -5.37 10.20 0.44
CA VAL A 72 -6.48 9.25 0.48
C VAL A 72 -5.96 7.90 0.94
N GLY A 73 -6.71 7.21 1.81
CA GLY A 73 -6.45 5.83 2.21
C GLY A 73 -7.63 4.92 1.85
N ILE A 74 -7.33 3.74 1.34
CA ILE A 74 -8.34 2.71 1.05
C ILE A 74 -7.99 1.44 1.82
N ASP A 75 -8.97 0.85 2.49
CA ASP A 75 -8.84 -0.45 3.14
C ASP A 75 -10.16 -1.22 3.12
N GLY A 76 -10.06 -2.54 2.95
CA GLY A 76 -11.22 -3.43 2.97
C GLY A 76 -11.70 -3.80 4.37
N ALA A 77 -10.92 -3.55 5.41
CA ALA A 77 -11.29 -3.81 6.81
C ALA A 77 -11.97 -2.57 7.42
N LYS A 78 -13.28 -2.68 7.68
CA LYS A 78 -14.09 -1.59 8.21
C LYS A 78 -13.50 -1.00 9.50
N GLN A 79 -13.05 -1.85 10.41
CA GLN A 79 -12.51 -1.44 11.71
C GLN A 79 -11.19 -0.65 11.56
N MET A 80 -10.39 -0.97 10.55
CA MET A 80 -9.18 -0.21 10.21
C MET A 80 -9.57 1.21 9.75
N ILE A 81 -10.54 1.33 8.85
CA ILE A 81 -11.02 2.64 8.37
C ILE A 81 -11.67 3.47 9.48
N GLU A 82 -12.42 2.83 10.40
CA GLU A 82 -12.98 3.53 11.57
C GLU A 82 -11.88 4.11 12.45
N LYS A 83 -10.78 3.35 12.68
CA LYS A 83 -9.61 3.86 13.40
C LYS A 83 -8.92 4.99 12.65
N ALA A 84 -8.72 4.86 11.35
CA ALA A 84 -8.10 5.88 10.53
C ALA A 84 -8.86 7.20 10.61
N ARG A 85 -10.18 7.17 10.45
CA ARG A 85 -11.07 8.35 10.55
C ARG A 85 -11.08 8.97 11.95
N ASN A 86 -10.99 8.16 13.00
CA ASN A 86 -10.94 8.66 14.38
C ASN A 86 -9.60 9.34 14.71
N GLY A 87 -8.54 8.96 14.03
CA GLY A 87 -7.20 9.50 14.23
C GLY A 87 -6.86 10.73 13.38
N ASP A 88 -7.71 11.06 12.41
CA ASP A 88 -7.44 12.11 11.42
C ASP A 88 -8.74 12.67 10.83
N ASN A 89 -8.79 13.98 10.66
CA ASN A 89 -9.91 14.70 10.07
C ASN A 89 -9.55 15.51 8.81
N LYS A 90 -8.33 15.35 8.30
CA LYS A 90 -7.84 16.09 7.13
C LYS A 90 -7.82 15.22 5.88
N SER A 91 -7.44 13.96 6.04
CA SER A 91 -7.35 13.00 4.92
C SER A 91 -8.69 12.31 4.66
N GLU A 92 -8.82 11.72 3.49
CA GLU A 92 -9.98 10.92 3.10
C GLU A 92 -9.70 9.44 3.32
N TYR A 93 -10.65 8.71 3.93
CA TYR A 93 -10.53 7.27 4.16
C TYR A 93 -11.74 6.53 3.60
N LEU A 94 -11.51 5.56 2.72
CA LEU A 94 -12.53 4.81 2.01
C LEU A 94 -12.53 3.35 2.47
N HIS A 95 -13.70 2.87 2.92
CA HIS A 95 -13.91 1.45 3.17
C HIS A 95 -14.34 0.79 1.87
N GLU A 96 -13.38 0.26 1.11
CA GLU A 96 -13.59 -0.29 -0.23
C GLU A 96 -12.74 -1.55 -0.44
N ASN A 97 -13.27 -2.47 -1.22
CA ASN A 97 -12.49 -3.64 -1.67
C ASN A 97 -11.61 -3.25 -2.85
N ILE A 98 -10.29 -3.35 -2.69
CA ILE A 98 -9.29 -2.95 -3.69
C ILE A 98 -9.47 -3.71 -5.02
N ASP A 99 -9.84 -4.99 -4.98
CA ASP A 99 -10.04 -5.79 -6.20
C ASP A 99 -11.17 -5.25 -7.09
N THR A 100 -12.22 -4.71 -6.49
CA THR A 100 -13.41 -4.23 -7.20
C THR A 100 -13.51 -2.71 -7.28
N TYR A 101 -12.75 -1.98 -6.48
CA TYR A 101 -12.78 -0.51 -6.45
C TYR A 101 -12.40 0.09 -7.80
N ILE A 102 -13.10 1.15 -8.17
CA ILE A 102 -12.82 1.98 -9.35
C ILE A 102 -12.59 3.39 -8.86
N SER A 103 -11.35 3.87 -8.93
CA SER A 103 -11.03 5.23 -8.51
C SER A 103 -11.65 6.25 -9.47
N PRO A 104 -12.40 7.23 -8.96
CA PRO A 104 -12.88 8.34 -9.79
C PRO A 104 -11.76 9.34 -10.14
N ASP A 105 -10.65 9.27 -9.40
CA ASP A 105 -9.53 10.21 -9.49
C ASP A 105 -8.23 9.50 -9.82
N LYS A 106 -7.25 10.28 -10.27
CA LYS A 106 -5.87 9.85 -10.46
C LYS A 106 -4.94 10.50 -9.43
N PHE A 107 -3.87 9.78 -9.09
CA PHE A 107 -2.92 10.17 -8.08
C PHE A 107 -1.50 10.26 -8.65
N ASP A 108 -0.70 11.12 -8.07
CA ASP A 108 0.70 11.30 -8.45
C ASP A 108 1.62 10.28 -7.77
N LEU A 109 1.24 9.84 -6.58
CA LEU A 109 1.92 8.80 -5.83
C LEU A 109 0.90 7.80 -5.29
N ILE A 110 1.09 6.53 -5.61
CA ILE A 110 0.31 5.42 -5.05
C ILE A 110 1.27 4.53 -4.27
N HIS A 111 0.93 4.29 -3.01
CA HIS A 111 1.69 3.45 -2.08
C HIS A 111 0.88 2.21 -1.70
N SER A 112 1.59 1.13 -1.40
CA SER A 112 1.00 -0.07 -0.81
C SER A 112 2.07 -0.81 -0.01
N MET A 113 1.80 -1.11 1.26
CA MET A 113 2.72 -1.85 2.12
C MET A 113 2.07 -3.13 2.62
N GLU A 114 2.63 -4.28 2.26
CA GLU A 114 2.21 -5.61 2.70
C GLU A 114 0.74 -5.95 2.34
N VAL A 115 0.28 -5.59 1.14
CA VAL A 115 -1.12 -5.74 0.72
C VAL A 115 -1.30 -6.57 -0.54
N LEU A 116 -0.48 -6.36 -1.57
CA LEU A 116 -0.72 -6.89 -2.91
C LEU A 116 -0.87 -8.42 -2.97
N TYR A 117 -0.19 -9.15 -2.12
CA TYR A 117 -0.26 -10.61 -2.06
C TYR A 117 -1.53 -11.16 -1.38
N TYR A 118 -2.39 -10.30 -0.80
CA TYR A 118 -3.73 -10.69 -0.32
C TYR A 118 -4.81 -10.56 -1.38
N LEU A 119 -4.53 -9.87 -2.49
CA LEU A 119 -5.49 -9.62 -3.56
C LEU A 119 -5.76 -10.88 -4.39
N ASP A 120 -6.95 -10.99 -4.95
CA ASP A 120 -7.33 -12.13 -5.78
C ASP A 120 -6.48 -12.23 -7.05
N ASN A 121 -6.15 -11.08 -7.65
CA ASN A 121 -5.28 -11.00 -8.81
C ASN A 121 -4.43 -9.71 -8.79
N PRO A 122 -3.24 -9.74 -8.16
CA PRO A 122 -2.36 -8.58 -8.07
C PRO A 122 -1.95 -8.01 -9.43
N ALA A 123 -1.76 -8.86 -10.46
CA ALA A 123 -1.40 -8.40 -11.79
C ALA A 123 -2.51 -7.53 -12.42
N LEU A 124 -3.78 -7.97 -12.28
CA LEU A 124 -4.93 -7.21 -12.75
C LEU A 124 -5.08 -5.89 -11.97
N THR A 125 -4.85 -5.92 -10.67
CA THR A 125 -4.94 -4.72 -9.83
C THR A 125 -3.84 -3.72 -10.17
N VAL A 126 -2.58 -4.16 -10.33
CA VAL A 126 -1.47 -3.28 -10.75
C VAL A 126 -1.74 -2.69 -12.14
N LYS A 127 -2.27 -3.49 -13.09
CA LYS A 127 -2.68 -3.00 -14.41
C LYS A 127 -3.77 -1.93 -14.31
N LYS A 128 -4.79 -2.14 -13.50
CA LYS A 128 -5.87 -1.18 -13.25
C LYS A 128 -5.35 0.12 -12.64
N ILE A 129 -4.42 0.04 -11.68
CA ILE A 129 -3.74 1.18 -11.09
C ILE A 129 -3.02 1.99 -12.17
N THR A 130 -2.22 1.34 -13.00
CA THR A 130 -1.44 2.01 -14.05
C THR A 130 -2.32 2.69 -15.09
N ASP A 131 -3.38 2.02 -15.55
CA ASP A 131 -4.24 2.53 -16.61
C ASP A 131 -5.15 3.68 -16.13
N SER A 132 -5.65 3.57 -14.89
CA SER A 132 -6.80 4.38 -14.49
C SER A 132 -6.59 5.23 -13.25
N TRP A 133 -5.68 4.86 -12.32
CA TRP A 133 -5.52 5.55 -11.04
C TRP A 133 -4.22 6.36 -10.96
N LEU A 134 -3.26 6.10 -11.83
CA LEU A 134 -1.98 6.80 -11.82
C LEU A 134 -1.99 7.97 -12.81
N ASN A 135 -1.55 9.14 -12.39
CA ASN A 135 -1.30 10.28 -13.27
C ASN A 135 -0.13 9.98 -14.22
N LYS A 136 -0.11 10.63 -15.36
CA LYS A 136 1.06 10.57 -16.26
C LYS A 136 2.31 11.09 -15.52
N GLY A 137 3.36 10.27 -15.48
CA GLY A 137 4.56 10.54 -14.70
C GLY A 137 4.36 10.37 -13.18
N GLY A 138 3.25 9.74 -12.77
CA GLY A 138 3.05 9.30 -11.39
C GLY A 138 3.86 8.06 -11.06
N ARG A 139 3.97 7.74 -9.78
CA ARG A 139 4.78 6.62 -9.27
C ARG A 139 3.93 5.67 -8.43
N LEU A 140 4.08 4.38 -8.66
CA LEU A 140 3.58 3.32 -7.79
C LEU A 140 4.76 2.75 -7.01
N ILE A 141 4.64 2.68 -5.69
CA ILE A 141 5.63 2.07 -4.81
C ILE A 141 4.97 1.04 -3.90
N ALA A 142 5.54 -0.17 -3.84
CA ALA A 142 4.98 -1.25 -3.05
C ALA A 142 6.05 -1.95 -2.20
N GLY A 143 5.73 -2.16 -0.92
CA GLY A 143 6.50 -3.01 -0.02
C GLY A 143 5.92 -4.41 0.01
N ILE A 144 6.75 -5.42 -0.18
CA ILE A 144 6.36 -6.83 -0.25
C ILE A 144 7.42 -7.68 0.44
N ASP A 145 7.11 -8.19 1.62
CA ASP A 145 7.99 -9.09 2.36
C ASP A 145 7.62 -10.57 2.17
N LEU A 146 6.39 -10.85 1.70
CA LEU A 146 5.98 -12.20 1.32
C LEU A 146 6.39 -12.51 -0.12
N TYR A 147 7.54 -13.15 -0.30
CA TYR A 147 8.01 -13.64 -1.60
C TYR A 147 8.88 -14.88 -1.43
N TYR A 148 8.99 -15.69 -2.48
CA TYR A 148 9.57 -17.05 -2.41
C TYR A 148 11.01 -17.08 -1.90
N GLU A 149 11.85 -16.12 -2.21
CA GLU A 149 13.24 -16.04 -1.76
C GLU A 149 13.37 -15.64 -0.29
N ASN A 150 12.32 -15.06 0.32
CA ASN A 150 12.26 -14.76 1.75
C ASN A 150 11.69 -15.94 2.55
N GLN A 151 12.55 -16.87 2.94
CA GLN A 151 12.13 -18.08 3.67
C GLN A 151 11.41 -17.79 4.99
N GLN A 152 11.66 -16.64 5.63
CA GLN A 152 11.00 -16.28 6.89
C GLN A 152 9.49 -16.02 6.69
N SER A 153 9.08 -15.61 5.50
CA SER A 153 7.68 -15.34 5.17
C SER A 153 6.86 -16.60 4.83
N HIS A 154 7.49 -17.75 4.58
CA HIS A 154 6.81 -18.98 4.11
C HIS A 154 5.75 -19.51 5.10
N SER A 155 5.86 -19.20 6.37
CA SER A 155 4.89 -19.61 7.40
C SER A 155 3.77 -18.60 7.65
N TRP A 156 3.77 -17.47 6.93
CA TRP A 156 2.84 -16.36 7.24
C TRP A 156 1.39 -16.69 6.92
N GLU A 157 1.12 -17.37 5.81
CA GLU A 157 -0.23 -17.81 5.43
C GLU A 157 -0.89 -18.63 6.56
N GLU A 158 -0.15 -19.57 7.14
CA GLU A 158 -0.63 -20.37 8.26
C GLU A 158 -0.80 -19.55 9.55
N LYS A 159 0.19 -18.72 9.88
CA LYS A 159 0.19 -17.89 11.11
C LYS A 159 -0.90 -16.82 11.11
N VAL A 160 -1.13 -16.18 9.98
CA VAL A 160 -2.16 -15.14 9.82
C VAL A 160 -3.55 -15.76 9.62
N GLY A 161 -3.59 -16.97 9.04
CA GLY A 161 -4.83 -17.72 8.80
C GLY A 161 -5.65 -17.23 7.59
N THR A 162 -5.00 -16.51 6.67
CA THR A 162 -5.61 -16.03 5.43
C THR A 162 -4.75 -16.40 4.23
N LYS A 163 -5.40 -16.55 3.06
CA LYS A 163 -4.70 -16.88 1.81
C LYS A 163 -3.76 -15.76 1.40
N MET A 164 -2.57 -16.12 0.97
CA MET A 164 -1.55 -15.21 0.46
C MET A 164 -0.96 -15.75 -0.84
N MET A 165 -0.65 -14.87 -1.78
CA MET A 165 -0.04 -15.24 -3.05
C MET A 165 1.49 -15.19 -2.93
N MET A 166 2.11 -16.36 -2.82
CA MET A 166 3.56 -16.51 -2.79
C MET A 166 4.11 -16.47 -4.21
N LEU A 167 4.74 -15.37 -4.58
CA LEU A 167 5.43 -15.20 -5.87
C LEU A 167 6.93 -15.03 -5.65
N LYS A 168 7.73 -15.30 -6.69
CA LYS A 168 9.15 -14.94 -6.71
C LYS A 168 9.33 -13.45 -6.92
N GLU A 169 10.47 -12.91 -6.51
CA GLU A 169 10.82 -11.51 -6.77
C GLU A 169 10.73 -11.17 -8.28
N ALA A 170 11.24 -12.06 -9.14
CA ALA A 170 11.17 -11.87 -10.59
C ALA A 170 9.72 -11.83 -11.12
N GLU A 171 8.79 -12.59 -10.53
CA GLU A 171 7.38 -12.58 -10.90
C GLU A 171 6.69 -11.29 -10.47
N TRP A 172 7.04 -10.73 -9.31
CA TRP A 172 6.59 -9.40 -8.89
C TRP A 172 7.06 -8.32 -9.85
N ILE A 173 8.36 -8.31 -10.21
CA ILE A 173 8.92 -7.36 -11.17
C ILE A 173 8.21 -7.46 -12.53
N GLU A 174 7.93 -8.68 -13.00
CA GLU A 174 7.18 -8.91 -14.25
C GLU A 174 5.76 -8.35 -14.19
N ILE A 175 5.05 -8.48 -13.06
CA ILE A 175 3.72 -7.90 -12.87
C ILE A 175 3.76 -6.37 -13.05
N PHE A 176 4.71 -5.69 -12.43
CA PHE A 176 4.84 -4.23 -12.56
C PHE A 176 5.23 -3.81 -13.98
N SER A 177 6.19 -4.49 -14.59
CA SER A 177 6.66 -4.19 -15.95
C SER A 177 5.58 -4.44 -17.00
N SER A 178 4.88 -5.57 -16.92
CA SER A 178 3.79 -5.93 -17.84
C SER A 178 2.56 -5.03 -17.70
N ALA A 179 2.39 -4.37 -16.56
CA ALA A 179 1.33 -3.38 -16.37
C ALA A 179 1.56 -2.09 -17.15
N GLY A 180 2.74 -1.86 -17.71
CA GLY A 180 3.11 -0.68 -18.49
C GLY A 180 3.82 0.40 -17.67
N LEU A 181 4.27 0.06 -16.44
CA LEU A 181 5.16 0.91 -15.67
C LEU A 181 6.55 0.92 -16.30
N GLN A 182 7.18 2.08 -16.32
CA GLN A 182 8.54 2.26 -16.79
C GLN A 182 9.49 2.37 -15.61
N GLU A 183 10.76 2.03 -15.84
CA GLU A 183 11.81 2.16 -14.81
C GLU A 183 11.45 1.40 -13.52
N VAL A 184 11.03 0.12 -13.68
CA VAL A 184 10.72 -0.73 -12.53
C VAL A 184 12.01 -1.12 -11.83
N GLU A 185 12.13 -0.71 -10.57
CA GLU A 185 13.28 -0.99 -9.71
C GLU A 185 12.85 -1.76 -8.47
N SER A 186 13.71 -2.63 -7.97
CA SER A 186 13.55 -3.29 -6.68
C SER A 186 14.77 -3.08 -5.80
N TRP A 187 14.55 -2.88 -4.50
CA TRP A 187 15.63 -2.78 -3.52
C TRP A 187 15.19 -3.35 -2.18
N ARG A 188 16.14 -3.52 -1.27
CA ARG A 188 15.86 -3.87 0.13
C ARG A 188 15.88 -2.60 0.96
N SER A 189 14.72 -2.26 1.55
CA SER A 189 14.66 -1.16 2.51
C SER A 189 15.29 -1.56 3.84
N ASN A 190 15.70 -0.57 4.60
CA ASN A 190 16.19 -0.79 5.96
C ASN A 190 15.04 -1.27 6.85
N GLN A 191 15.24 -2.39 7.54
CA GLN A 191 14.30 -2.94 8.53
C GLN A 191 14.70 -2.52 9.93
#